data_2103c8a06b3215a41d15e075712a4543
#
_entry.id   2103c8a06b3215a41d15e075712a4543
#
_cell.length_a   1.000
_cell.length_b   1.000
_cell.length_c   1.000
_cell.angle_alpha   90.00
_cell.angle_beta   90.00
_cell.angle_gamma   90.00
#
_symmetry.space_group_name_H-M   'P 1'
#
loop_
_entity.id
_entity.type
_entity.pdbx_description
1 polymer ?
#
loop_
_entity_poly.entity_id
_entity_poly.type
_entity_poly.pdbx_seq_one_letter_code
_entity_poly.pdbx_strand_id
1 'polypeptide(L)'
;MEVANCASLPHTVLVPRDTSAPAASAPAVTPMAFARAIVVAYERHAKSPATALQLAQIAPTQLRDPNARMTAAQMETLAAAAMQELDDEGLAAYGRKLPWGSYGMLARASLSAPDLGLALKRWCRHHALLTDDVRLTLSASGPQATVSVQEQADLGDLRELTLAFLLRNVHGLACWYIDSRIPLLEAGLPFPAPPHADAYAHMFPGSLRFGTRMATLQFDAAYLALPLRRGEKDLRLMLQRALPIPVRPYRRDRLLVQQVRQALGNHPQECHNAEGVANLLHVSTRTLHRQLKDEGASLQGLKDEVRLERARDLLYRSTKPMKQVAAAVGFQSEKSFNRAFRQWTGTTPAKFRSGDG
;
A
#
# COMPACT_ATOMS: atom_id res chain seq x y z
N MET A 1 -39.30 -25.87 14.63
CA MET A 1 -38.46 -24.89 13.86
C MET A 1 -37.32 -24.50 14.79
N GLU A 2 -36.25 -25.30 14.74
CA GLU A 2 -35.08 -25.15 15.60
C GLU A 2 -34.15 -24.07 15.01
N VAL A 3 -33.84 -23.07 15.84
CA VAL A 3 -32.86 -22.06 15.53
C VAL A 3 -31.47 -22.64 15.78
N ALA A 4 -30.74 -22.92 14.72
CA ALA A 4 -29.36 -23.44 14.80
C ALA A 4 -28.45 -22.43 15.50
N ASN A 5 -27.90 -22.86 16.61
CA ASN A 5 -26.92 -22.20 17.44
C ASN A 5 -25.57 -22.19 16.71
N CYS A 6 -25.12 -21.04 16.23
CA CYS A 6 -23.83 -20.89 15.57
C CYS A 6 -22.74 -20.86 16.66
N ALA A 7 -22.16 -22.02 16.94
CA ALA A 7 -21.08 -22.19 17.88
C ALA A 7 -19.83 -21.42 17.42
N SER A 8 -19.34 -20.53 18.28
CA SER A 8 -18.07 -19.81 18.15
C SER A 8 -16.89 -20.79 18.12
N LEU A 9 -16.18 -20.81 17.00
CA LEU A 9 -14.87 -21.47 16.88
C LEU A 9 -13.80 -20.66 17.62
N PRO A 10 -12.93 -21.28 18.40
CA PRO A 10 -11.82 -20.57 19.05
C PRO A 10 -10.76 -20.22 17.99
N HIS A 11 -10.58 -18.95 17.71
CA HIS A 11 -9.47 -18.46 16.90
C HIS A 11 -8.17 -18.51 17.71
N THR A 12 -7.49 -19.64 17.68
CA THR A 12 -6.09 -19.73 18.12
C THR A 12 -5.22 -19.11 17.03
N VAL A 13 -4.78 -17.88 17.22
CA VAL A 13 -3.79 -17.22 16.36
C VAL A 13 -2.44 -17.86 16.64
N LEU A 14 -2.01 -18.79 15.80
CA LEU A 14 -0.64 -19.26 15.72
C LEU A 14 0.21 -18.15 15.10
N VAL A 15 0.92 -17.39 15.93
CA VAL A 15 2.02 -16.51 15.48
C VAL A 15 3.17 -17.41 15.04
N PRO A 16 3.60 -17.41 13.78
CA PRO A 16 4.77 -18.15 13.35
C PRO A 16 5.99 -17.58 14.09
N ARG A 17 6.66 -18.37 14.92
CA ARG A 17 7.98 -18.05 15.45
C ARG A 17 8.97 -18.20 14.30
N ASP A 18 9.33 -17.08 13.70
CA ASP A 18 10.49 -17.00 12.81
C ASP A 18 11.74 -17.02 13.67
N THR A 19 12.39 -18.19 13.78
CA THR A 19 13.67 -18.39 14.46
C THR A 19 14.83 -18.16 13.48
N SER A 20 14.88 -17.00 12.84
CA SER A 20 16.07 -16.56 12.13
C SER A 20 16.92 -15.66 13.02
N ALA A 21 18.26 -15.81 12.97
CA ALA A 21 19.30 -15.15 13.76
C ALA A 21 19.07 -13.64 13.95
N PRO A 22 19.65 -13.00 15.00
CA PRO A 22 19.38 -11.61 15.32
C PRO A 22 19.81 -10.72 14.16
N ALA A 23 18.82 -10.29 13.38
CA ALA A 23 19.00 -9.22 12.42
C ALA A 23 19.46 -7.98 13.19
N ALA A 24 20.53 -7.30 12.72
CA ALA A 24 21.00 -6.04 13.27
C ALA A 24 19.79 -5.18 13.68
N SER A 25 19.72 -4.75 14.92
CA SER A 25 18.55 -4.11 15.52
C SER A 25 18.12 -2.96 14.62
N ALA A 26 16.88 -3.02 14.11
CA ALA A 26 16.32 -1.95 13.30
C ALA A 26 16.36 -0.65 14.11
N PRO A 27 16.72 0.50 13.51
CA PRO A 27 16.88 1.74 14.27
C PRO A 27 15.57 2.13 14.96
N ALA A 28 15.67 2.52 16.24
CA ALA A 28 14.56 3.04 17.01
C ALA A 28 14.33 4.52 16.62
N VAL A 29 13.40 4.76 15.69
CA VAL A 29 13.10 6.10 15.16
C VAL A 29 11.68 6.56 15.48
N THR A 30 10.79 5.66 15.90
CA THR A 30 9.39 5.98 16.19
C THR A 30 9.28 6.60 17.59
N PRO A 31 8.62 7.76 17.76
CA PRO A 31 8.49 8.42 19.07
C PRO A 31 7.72 7.57 20.07
N MET A 32 8.19 7.53 21.32
CA MET A 32 7.45 6.90 22.41
C MET A 32 6.14 7.65 22.74
N ALA A 33 5.99 8.88 22.28
CA ALA A 33 4.72 9.63 22.35
C ALA A 33 3.55 8.84 21.71
N PHE A 34 3.79 8.08 20.66
CA PHE A 34 2.74 7.26 20.03
C PHE A 34 2.36 6.06 20.90
N ALA A 35 3.32 5.46 21.62
CA ALA A 35 2.99 4.42 22.59
C ALA A 35 2.16 4.98 23.75
N ARG A 36 2.48 6.20 24.23
CA ARG A 36 1.66 6.89 25.25
C ARG A 36 0.24 7.15 24.77
N ALA A 37 0.07 7.61 23.53
CA ALA A 37 -1.26 7.80 22.95
C ALA A 37 -2.06 6.47 22.87
N ILE A 38 -1.40 5.35 22.55
CA ILE A 38 -2.06 4.02 22.59
C ILE A 38 -2.45 3.64 24.03
N VAL A 39 -1.64 3.98 25.04
CA VAL A 39 -2.01 3.78 26.45
C VAL A 39 -3.26 4.58 26.82
N VAL A 40 -3.38 5.84 26.35
CA VAL A 40 -4.61 6.64 26.52
C VAL A 40 -5.82 5.95 25.89
N ALA A 41 -5.65 5.28 24.74
CA ALA A 41 -6.75 4.51 24.15
C ALA A 41 -7.22 3.37 25.06
N TYR A 42 -6.30 2.67 25.71
CA TYR A 42 -6.65 1.64 26.71
C TYR A 42 -7.39 2.23 27.91
N GLU A 43 -6.95 3.38 28.41
CA GLU A 43 -7.61 4.09 29.52
C GLU A 43 -9.05 4.49 29.15
N ARG A 44 -9.26 5.05 27.95
CA ARG A 44 -10.60 5.39 27.46
C ARG A 44 -11.53 4.18 27.33
N HIS A 45 -10.98 2.99 27.10
CA HIS A 45 -11.71 1.72 27.08
C HIS A 45 -11.79 1.03 28.43
N ALA A 46 -11.29 1.65 29.52
CA ALA A 46 -11.18 1.04 30.86
C ALA A 46 -10.49 -0.33 30.87
N LYS A 47 -9.44 -0.49 30.02
CA LYS A 47 -8.64 -1.72 29.91
C LYS A 47 -7.17 -1.45 30.27
N SER A 48 -6.43 -2.51 30.64
CA SER A 48 -5.00 -2.43 30.94
C SER A 48 -4.16 -2.62 29.68
N PRO A 49 -3.16 -1.77 29.39
CA PRO A 49 -2.24 -1.93 28.27
C PRO A 49 -1.11 -2.94 28.57
N ALA A 50 -1.08 -3.58 29.74
CA ALA A 50 0.07 -4.36 30.21
C ALA A 50 0.50 -5.46 29.26
N THR A 51 -0.47 -6.24 28.75
CA THR A 51 -0.22 -7.35 27.80
C THR A 51 0.37 -6.83 26.49
N ALA A 52 -0.22 -5.78 25.92
CA ALA A 52 0.24 -5.20 24.65
C ALA A 52 1.65 -4.59 24.79
N LEU A 53 1.94 -3.90 25.88
CA LEU A 53 3.28 -3.37 26.17
C LEU A 53 4.32 -4.47 26.35
N GLN A 54 3.96 -5.55 27.04
CA GLN A 54 4.83 -6.72 27.21
C GLN A 54 5.13 -7.39 25.86
N LEU A 55 4.11 -7.61 25.02
CA LEU A 55 4.28 -8.17 23.67
C LEU A 55 5.21 -7.30 22.81
N ALA A 56 5.06 -5.98 22.91
CA ALA A 56 5.91 -5.02 22.20
C ALA A 56 7.29 -4.82 22.85
N GLN A 57 7.57 -5.47 23.98
CA GLN A 57 8.82 -5.31 24.74
C GLN A 57 9.10 -3.84 25.11
N ILE A 58 8.08 -3.11 25.53
CA ILE A 58 8.15 -1.72 25.97
C ILE A 58 8.04 -1.68 27.50
N ALA A 59 9.12 -1.27 28.17
CA ALA A 59 9.13 -1.15 29.61
C ALA A 59 8.39 0.13 30.08
N PRO A 60 7.75 0.13 31.26
CA PRO A 60 7.08 1.32 31.82
C PRO A 60 8.01 2.52 32.01
N THR A 61 9.32 2.28 32.23
CA THR A 61 10.34 3.33 32.33
C THR A 61 10.53 4.06 30.98
N GLN A 62 10.47 3.36 29.86
CA GLN A 62 10.58 3.94 28.53
C GLN A 62 9.38 4.82 28.18
N LEU A 63 8.16 4.46 28.63
CA LEU A 63 6.97 5.30 28.45
C LEU A 63 7.08 6.67 29.13
N ARG A 64 7.80 6.74 30.25
CA ARG A 64 7.98 7.99 31.03
C ARG A 64 9.06 8.90 30.45
N ASP A 65 9.97 8.35 29.64
CA ASP A 65 11.04 9.14 29.02
C ASP A 65 10.49 9.87 27.78
N PRO A 66 10.47 11.22 27.76
CA PRO A 66 9.95 12.00 26.64
C PRO A 66 10.79 11.83 25.36
N ASN A 67 12.07 11.47 25.50
CA ASN A 67 13.02 11.31 24.40
C ASN A 67 13.14 9.86 23.91
N ALA A 68 12.54 8.92 24.61
CA ALA A 68 12.60 7.52 24.21
C ALA A 68 12.02 7.28 22.83
N ARG A 69 12.63 6.34 22.13
CA ARG A 69 12.22 5.89 20.78
C ARG A 69 11.99 4.39 20.82
N MET A 70 11.12 3.93 19.94
CA MET A 70 10.88 2.51 19.69
C MET A 70 11.14 2.15 18.23
N THR A 71 11.35 0.89 17.97
CA THR A 71 11.50 0.37 16.61
C THR A 71 10.15 0.31 15.92
N ALA A 72 10.17 0.26 14.59
CA ALA A 72 8.99 0.03 13.79
C ALA A 72 8.26 -1.29 14.16
N ALA A 73 9.03 -2.34 14.50
CA ALA A 73 8.46 -3.62 14.93
C ALA A 73 7.73 -3.54 16.28
N GLN A 74 8.28 -2.81 17.24
CA GLN A 74 7.61 -2.56 18.52
C GLN A 74 6.30 -1.79 18.34
N MET A 75 6.32 -0.76 17.48
CA MET A 75 5.11 0.01 17.16
C MET A 75 4.05 -0.86 16.46
N GLU A 76 4.45 -1.68 15.47
CA GLU A 76 3.56 -2.60 14.77
C GLU A 76 2.90 -3.57 15.76
N THR A 77 3.69 -4.17 16.68
CA THR A 77 3.20 -5.11 17.69
C THR A 77 2.25 -4.45 18.66
N LEU A 78 2.62 -3.29 19.21
CA LEU A 78 1.80 -2.57 20.18
C LEU A 78 0.45 -2.14 19.58
N ALA A 79 0.48 -1.52 18.41
CA ALA A 79 -0.74 -1.05 17.76
C ALA A 79 -1.64 -2.21 17.32
N ALA A 80 -1.06 -3.32 16.84
CA ALA A 80 -1.81 -4.52 16.48
C ALA A 80 -2.53 -5.14 17.68
N ALA A 81 -1.81 -5.31 18.80
CA ALA A 81 -2.39 -5.84 20.03
C ALA A 81 -3.52 -4.92 20.54
N ALA A 82 -3.27 -3.60 20.56
CA ALA A 82 -4.25 -2.62 21.02
C ALA A 82 -5.52 -2.64 20.18
N MET A 83 -5.41 -2.59 18.85
CA MET A 83 -6.58 -2.60 17.95
C MET A 83 -7.42 -3.87 18.10
N GLN A 84 -6.77 -5.03 18.30
CA GLN A 84 -7.46 -6.31 18.49
C GLN A 84 -8.10 -6.42 19.89
N GLU A 85 -7.36 -6.13 20.96
CA GLU A 85 -7.84 -6.22 22.34
C GLU A 85 -8.99 -5.23 22.63
N LEU A 86 -8.93 -4.04 22.02
CA LEU A 86 -9.95 -3.00 22.17
C LEU A 86 -11.12 -3.20 21.20
N ASP A 87 -10.93 -4.02 20.16
CA ASP A 87 -11.82 -4.13 19.00
C ASP A 87 -12.09 -2.73 18.41
N ASP A 88 -11.01 -1.96 18.22
CA ASP A 88 -11.09 -0.58 17.77
C ASP A 88 -9.84 -0.16 16.99
N GLU A 89 -9.92 -0.15 15.65
CA GLU A 89 -8.85 0.33 14.76
C GLU A 89 -8.65 1.85 14.82
N GLY A 90 -9.62 2.59 15.38
CA GLY A 90 -9.54 4.02 15.66
C GLY A 90 -8.79 4.34 16.95
N LEU A 91 -8.45 3.34 17.79
CA LEU A 91 -7.75 3.51 19.06
C LEU A 91 -8.39 4.60 19.94
N ALA A 92 -9.70 4.58 20.08
CA ALA A 92 -10.51 5.52 20.84
C ALA A 92 -10.40 7.00 20.40
N ALA A 93 -9.89 7.25 19.19
CA ALA A 93 -9.79 8.61 18.66
C ALA A 93 -11.14 9.17 18.18
N TYR A 94 -12.08 8.29 17.86
CA TYR A 94 -13.37 8.66 17.28
C TYR A 94 -14.50 8.44 18.27
N GLY A 95 -15.58 9.19 18.11
CA GLY A 95 -16.79 9.02 18.91
C GLY A 95 -17.47 7.66 18.72
N ARG A 96 -17.16 6.97 17.60
CA ARG A 96 -17.59 5.62 17.29
C ARG A 96 -16.38 4.70 17.12
N LYS A 97 -16.41 3.53 17.74
CA LYS A 97 -15.40 2.47 17.51
C LYS A 97 -15.35 2.07 16.03
N LEU A 98 -14.14 1.82 15.55
CA LEU A 98 -13.90 1.14 14.27
C LEU A 98 -13.54 -0.32 14.54
N PRO A 99 -14.48 -1.27 14.47
CA PRO A 99 -14.22 -2.67 14.78
C PRO A 99 -13.05 -3.23 14.00
N TRP A 100 -12.33 -4.19 14.58
CA TRP A 100 -11.21 -4.86 13.93
C TRP A 100 -11.62 -5.41 12.55
N GLY A 101 -10.84 -5.07 11.53
CA GLY A 101 -11.13 -5.40 10.12
C GLY A 101 -11.75 -4.27 9.30
N SER A 102 -12.08 -3.12 9.91
CA SER A 102 -12.67 -1.96 9.22
C SER A 102 -11.78 -1.46 8.08
N TYR A 103 -10.49 -1.25 8.31
CA TYR A 103 -9.56 -0.83 7.25
C TYR A 103 -9.31 -1.93 6.21
N GLY A 104 -9.33 -3.20 6.62
CA GLY A 104 -9.30 -4.33 5.70
C GLY A 104 -10.51 -4.36 4.76
N MET A 105 -11.69 -4.04 5.28
CA MET A 105 -12.92 -3.89 4.48
C MET A 105 -12.80 -2.72 3.49
N LEU A 106 -12.31 -1.55 3.94
CA LEU A 106 -12.07 -0.39 3.05
C LEU A 106 -11.09 -0.72 1.93
N ALA A 107 -9.99 -1.40 2.25
CA ALA A 107 -9.00 -1.83 1.27
C ALA A 107 -9.63 -2.77 0.23
N ARG A 108 -10.44 -3.75 0.67
CA ARG A 108 -11.14 -4.67 -0.23
C ARG A 108 -12.14 -3.96 -1.12
N ALA A 109 -12.92 -3.02 -0.60
CA ALA A 109 -13.90 -2.25 -1.37
C ALA A 109 -13.25 -1.39 -2.46
N SER A 110 -11.99 -1.01 -2.29
CA SER A 110 -11.23 -0.21 -3.25
C SER A 110 -10.46 -1.04 -4.28
N LEU A 111 -10.26 -2.35 -4.03
CA LEU A 111 -9.38 -3.23 -4.82
C LEU A 111 -9.85 -3.44 -6.27
N SER A 112 -11.15 -3.34 -6.54
CA SER A 112 -11.71 -3.49 -7.89
C SER A 112 -11.63 -2.21 -8.74
N ALA A 113 -10.96 -1.15 -8.26
CA ALA A 113 -10.76 0.06 -9.04
C ALA A 113 -9.76 -0.19 -10.19
N PRO A 114 -9.97 0.41 -11.38
CA PRO A 114 -9.06 0.26 -12.51
C PRO A 114 -7.73 0.98 -12.29
N ASP A 115 -7.73 2.05 -11.50
CA ASP A 115 -6.56 2.89 -11.23
C ASP A 115 -6.51 3.36 -9.77
N LEU A 116 -5.36 3.89 -9.37
CA LEU A 116 -5.13 4.38 -8.02
C LEU A 116 -6.05 5.55 -7.66
N GLY A 117 -6.34 6.44 -8.61
CA GLY A 117 -7.17 7.62 -8.37
C GLY A 117 -8.59 7.23 -7.94
N LEU A 118 -9.21 6.26 -8.64
CA LEU A 118 -10.52 5.76 -8.24
C LEU A 118 -10.45 4.95 -6.94
N ALA A 119 -9.37 4.17 -6.73
CA ALA A 119 -9.18 3.43 -5.48
C ALA A 119 -9.13 4.36 -4.27
N LEU A 120 -8.34 5.43 -4.33
CA LEU A 120 -8.24 6.43 -3.25
C LEU A 120 -9.53 7.23 -3.06
N LYS A 121 -10.25 7.59 -4.15
CA LYS A 121 -11.58 8.24 -4.03
C LYS A 121 -12.59 7.33 -3.32
N ARG A 122 -12.59 6.03 -3.64
CA ARG A 122 -13.44 5.04 -2.94
C ARG A 122 -13.03 4.91 -1.47
N TRP A 123 -11.73 4.82 -1.18
CA TRP A 123 -11.24 4.80 0.19
C TRP A 123 -11.73 6.00 1.00
N CYS A 124 -11.52 7.22 0.50
CA CYS A 124 -11.97 8.44 1.17
C CYS A 124 -13.49 8.45 1.40
N ARG A 125 -14.27 8.08 0.38
CA ARG A 125 -15.74 8.02 0.48
C ARG A 125 -16.21 6.98 1.48
N HIS A 126 -15.61 5.78 1.46
CA HIS A 126 -16.04 4.71 2.36
C HIS A 126 -15.56 4.92 3.79
N HIS A 127 -14.43 5.61 3.99
CA HIS A 127 -13.99 6.00 5.32
C HIS A 127 -15.04 6.87 6.02
N ALA A 128 -15.70 7.77 5.30
CA ALA A 128 -16.80 8.59 5.83
C ALA A 128 -18.06 7.77 6.24
N LEU A 129 -18.14 6.47 5.89
CA LEU A 129 -19.18 5.57 6.41
C LEU A 129 -18.81 5.00 7.79
N LEU A 130 -17.54 5.06 8.17
CA LEU A 130 -17.04 4.52 9.44
C LEU A 130 -17.08 5.56 10.55
N THR A 131 -16.76 6.81 10.25
CA THR A 131 -16.74 7.92 11.23
C THR A 131 -16.98 9.26 10.55
N ASP A 132 -17.64 10.16 11.27
CA ASP A 132 -17.86 11.57 10.89
C ASP A 132 -16.80 12.51 11.51
N ASP A 133 -15.95 12.01 12.42
CA ASP A 133 -15.01 12.84 13.18
C ASP A 133 -13.84 13.36 12.33
N VAL A 134 -13.57 12.70 11.21
CA VAL A 134 -12.58 13.13 10.23
C VAL A 134 -13.10 12.93 8.81
N ARG A 135 -12.77 13.86 7.91
CA ARG A 135 -13.12 13.76 6.49
C ARG A 135 -11.86 13.69 5.64
N LEU A 136 -11.74 12.59 4.91
CA LEU A 136 -10.66 12.41 3.94
C LEU A 136 -11.13 12.83 2.55
N THR A 137 -10.27 13.53 1.83
CA THR A 137 -10.53 13.93 0.43
C THR A 137 -9.28 13.73 -0.43
N LEU A 138 -9.50 13.41 -1.71
CA LEU A 138 -8.47 13.41 -2.74
C LEU A 138 -8.81 14.48 -3.76
N SER A 139 -7.88 15.39 -4.00
CA SER A 139 -7.96 16.39 -5.05
C SER A 139 -6.73 16.30 -5.96
N ALA A 140 -6.87 16.75 -7.21
CA ALA A 140 -5.76 16.88 -8.14
C ALA A 140 -5.85 18.24 -8.84
N SER A 141 -4.73 18.94 -8.92
CA SER A 141 -4.60 20.23 -9.59
C SER A 141 -3.29 20.26 -10.38
N GLY A 142 -3.40 20.31 -11.71
CA GLY A 142 -2.24 20.17 -12.58
C GLY A 142 -1.44 18.89 -12.30
N PRO A 143 -0.12 18.97 -12.13
CA PRO A 143 0.73 17.81 -11.89
C PRO A 143 0.69 17.30 -10.45
N GLN A 144 -0.08 17.92 -9.56
CA GLN A 144 -0.08 17.63 -8.12
C GLN A 144 -1.37 16.98 -7.68
N ALA A 145 -1.27 15.88 -6.92
CA ALA A 145 -2.35 15.26 -6.18
C ALA A 145 -2.18 15.52 -4.68
N THR A 146 -3.30 15.74 -3.98
CA THR A 146 -3.32 16.00 -2.55
C THR A 146 -4.38 15.13 -1.88
N VAL A 147 -3.95 14.32 -0.91
CA VAL A 147 -4.84 13.71 0.08
C VAL A 147 -4.91 14.65 1.28
N SER A 148 -6.11 14.98 1.73
CA SER A 148 -6.34 15.86 2.88
C SER A 148 -7.18 15.14 3.92
N VAL A 149 -6.87 15.37 5.20
CA VAL A 149 -7.66 14.94 6.36
C VAL A 149 -8.10 16.19 7.09
N GLN A 150 -9.40 16.43 7.09
CA GLN A 150 -10.03 17.52 7.82
C GLN A 150 -10.66 16.96 9.10
N GLU A 151 -10.29 17.54 10.24
CA GLU A 151 -10.90 17.23 11.52
C GLU A 151 -12.31 17.84 11.56
N GLN A 152 -13.30 17.06 11.96
CA GLN A 152 -14.70 17.48 12.16
C GLN A 152 -15.06 17.49 13.65
N ALA A 153 -14.29 16.76 14.47
CA ALA A 153 -14.41 16.72 15.93
C ALA A 153 -13.04 16.95 16.57
N ASP A 154 -13.03 17.26 17.86
CA ASP A 154 -11.80 17.36 18.64
C ASP A 154 -11.28 15.95 18.96
N LEU A 155 -10.09 15.63 18.47
CA LEU A 155 -9.41 14.35 18.69
C LEU A 155 -8.62 14.32 20.02
N GLY A 156 -8.49 15.48 20.69
CA GLY A 156 -7.79 15.61 21.98
C GLY A 156 -6.36 15.07 21.96
N ASP A 157 -5.97 14.33 23.00
CA ASP A 157 -4.62 13.75 23.16
C ASP A 157 -4.26 12.72 22.09
N LEU A 158 -5.22 12.20 21.35
CA LEU A 158 -5.00 11.23 20.28
C LEU A 158 -4.80 11.88 18.91
N ARG A 159 -4.93 13.21 18.82
CA ARG A 159 -4.89 13.97 17.57
C ARG A 159 -3.62 13.70 16.75
N GLU A 160 -2.47 13.81 17.38
CA GLU A 160 -1.17 13.63 16.72
C GLU A 160 -1.04 12.21 16.13
N LEU A 161 -1.29 11.19 16.95
CA LEU A 161 -1.24 9.79 16.54
C LEU A 161 -2.22 9.52 15.40
N THR A 162 -3.47 9.95 15.55
CA THR A 162 -4.55 9.68 14.59
C THR A 162 -4.24 10.27 13.23
N LEU A 163 -3.87 11.55 13.15
CA LEU A 163 -3.58 12.21 11.88
C LEU A 163 -2.34 11.63 11.22
N ALA A 164 -1.27 11.37 11.97
CA ALA A 164 -0.06 10.73 11.44
C ALA A 164 -0.35 9.32 10.90
N PHE A 165 -1.16 8.53 11.62
CA PHE A 165 -1.53 7.18 11.21
C PHE A 165 -2.46 7.17 9.99
N LEU A 166 -3.46 8.04 9.93
CA LEU A 166 -4.33 8.16 8.76
C LEU A 166 -3.54 8.48 7.50
N LEU A 167 -2.68 9.49 7.55
CA LEU A 167 -1.82 9.85 6.42
C LEU A 167 -0.90 8.69 6.02
N ARG A 168 -0.27 8.03 6.99
CA ARG A 168 0.60 6.87 6.76
C ARG A 168 -0.16 5.70 6.17
N ASN A 169 -1.37 5.43 6.66
CA ASN A 169 -2.21 4.34 6.17
C ASN A 169 -2.61 4.57 4.70
N VAL A 170 -3.14 5.75 4.37
CA VAL A 170 -3.52 6.08 2.99
C VAL A 170 -2.32 6.03 2.05
N HIS A 171 -1.17 6.63 2.43
CA HIS A 171 0.03 6.60 1.62
C HIS A 171 0.59 5.19 1.44
N GLY A 172 0.69 4.43 2.53
CA GLY A 172 1.18 3.06 2.48
C GLY A 172 0.29 2.16 1.63
N LEU A 173 -1.04 2.29 1.75
CA LEU A 173 -2.00 1.55 0.95
C LEU A 173 -1.93 1.95 -0.54
N ALA A 174 -1.78 3.25 -0.83
CA ALA A 174 -1.58 3.73 -2.19
C ALA A 174 -0.34 3.09 -2.84
N CYS A 175 0.80 3.11 -2.13
CA CYS A 175 2.03 2.45 -2.58
C CYS A 175 1.83 0.95 -2.78
N TRP A 176 1.11 0.29 -1.87
CA TRP A 176 0.85 -1.14 -1.94
C TRP A 176 -0.04 -1.51 -3.13
N TYR A 177 -1.10 -0.75 -3.40
CA TYR A 177 -1.99 -1.01 -4.53
C TYR A 177 -1.27 -1.06 -5.87
N ILE A 178 -0.34 -0.13 -6.10
CA ILE A 178 0.39 -0.02 -7.37
C ILE A 178 1.75 -0.72 -7.36
N ASP A 179 2.11 -1.38 -6.25
CA ASP A 179 3.44 -2.00 -6.05
C ASP A 179 4.60 -1.04 -6.33
N SER A 180 4.47 0.21 -5.91
CA SER A 180 5.46 1.25 -6.13
C SER A 180 5.53 2.21 -4.94
N ARG A 181 6.73 2.72 -4.64
CA ARG A 181 6.87 3.87 -3.76
C ARG A 181 6.29 5.10 -4.46
N ILE A 182 5.50 5.88 -3.74
CA ILE A 182 5.05 7.21 -4.15
C ILE A 182 5.89 8.23 -3.37
N PRO A 183 6.84 8.94 -4.01
CA PRO A 183 7.57 10.03 -3.37
C PRO A 183 6.61 11.14 -2.94
N LEU A 184 6.77 11.62 -1.71
CA LEU A 184 6.01 12.76 -1.24
C LEU A 184 6.71 14.05 -1.64
N LEU A 185 5.94 14.98 -2.20
CA LEU A 185 6.37 16.35 -2.46
C LEU A 185 6.35 17.15 -1.15
N GLU A 186 5.24 17.04 -0.40
CA GLU A 186 5.06 17.69 0.89
C GLU A 186 4.12 16.87 1.79
N ALA A 187 4.39 16.89 3.09
CA ALA A 187 3.45 16.48 4.13
C ALA A 187 3.17 17.67 5.06
N GLY A 188 1.90 18.01 5.22
CA GLY A 188 1.42 19.07 6.12
C GLY A 188 0.76 18.47 7.36
N LEU A 189 1.07 19.00 8.54
CA LEU A 189 0.52 18.57 9.81
C LEU A 189 -0.08 19.76 10.57
N PRO A 190 -1.34 19.70 11.02
CA PRO A 190 -2.06 20.86 11.56
C PRO A 190 -1.83 21.10 13.06
N PHE A 191 -0.66 20.70 13.57
CA PHE A 191 -0.24 20.94 14.94
C PHE A 191 1.18 21.53 14.98
N PRO A 192 1.58 22.20 16.06
CA PRO A 192 2.95 22.68 16.22
C PRO A 192 3.97 21.55 16.15
N ALA A 193 5.20 21.87 15.71
CA ALA A 193 6.27 20.88 15.69
C ALA A 193 6.49 20.29 17.09
N PRO A 194 6.29 18.98 17.29
CA PRO A 194 6.50 18.35 18.60
C PRO A 194 7.98 18.23 18.90
N PRO A 195 8.39 17.99 20.17
CA PRO A 195 9.79 17.80 20.54
C PRO A 195 10.50 16.71 19.74
N HIS A 196 9.76 15.74 19.23
CA HIS A 196 10.25 14.63 18.40
C HIS A 196 10.00 14.84 16.88
N ALA A 197 9.95 16.08 16.41
CA ALA A 197 9.67 16.42 15.03
C ALA A 197 10.64 15.77 14.01
N ASP A 198 11.88 15.48 14.43
CA ASP A 198 12.88 14.76 13.64
C ASP A 198 12.39 13.37 13.16
N ALA A 199 11.58 12.69 13.95
CA ALA A 199 11.02 11.39 13.62
C ALA A 199 10.09 11.45 12.39
N TYR A 200 9.44 12.56 12.18
CA TYR A 200 8.52 12.74 11.06
C TYR A 200 9.21 12.69 9.70
N ALA A 201 10.49 13.10 9.60
CA ALA A 201 11.27 12.97 8.39
C ALA A 201 11.44 11.50 7.93
N HIS A 202 11.46 10.56 8.88
CA HIS A 202 11.47 9.12 8.59
C HIS A 202 10.08 8.60 8.18
N MET A 203 9.02 9.17 8.75
CA MET A 203 7.64 8.77 8.48
C MET A 203 7.15 9.34 7.14
N PHE A 204 7.50 10.57 6.83
CA PHE A 204 7.10 11.33 5.65
C PHE A 204 8.34 11.90 4.95
N PRO A 205 9.11 11.08 4.21
CA PRO A 205 10.28 11.56 3.50
C PRO A 205 9.85 12.51 2.36
N GLY A 206 10.29 13.76 2.45
CA GLY A 206 9.93 14.87 1.58
C GLY A 206 9.93 16.20 2.35
N SER A 207 9.33 17.24 1.79
CA SER A 207 9.08 18.47 2.52
C SER A 207 8.08 18.25 3.65
N LEU A 208 8.36 18.77 4.84
CA LEU A 208 7.51 18.62 6.01
C LEU A 208 7.15 19.99 6.58
N ARG A 209 5.86 20.23 6.80
CA ARG A 209 5.34 21.48 7.37
C ARG A 209 4.42 21.21 8.54
N PHE A 210 4.70 21.87 9.66
CA PHE A 210 3.83 21.90 10.84
C PHE A 210 3.01 23.18 10.89
N GLY A 211 1.92 23.19 11.65
CA GLY A 211 1.03 24.35 11.80
C GLY A 211 0.20 24.64 10.54
N THR A 212 -0.04 23.66 9.69
CA THR A 212 -0.92 23.80 8.53
C THR A 212 -2.40 23.80 8.93
N ARG A 213 -3.28 24.21 8.03
CA ARG A 213 -4.71 24.25 8.31
C ARG A 213 -5.33 22.87 8.49
N MET A 214 -4.85 21.87 7.77
CA MET A 214 -5.32 20.47 7.80
C MET A 214 -4.15 19.53 7.54
N ALA A 215 -4.31 18.25 7.88
CA ALA A 215 -3.31 17.25 7.56
C ALA A 215 -3.35 16.92 6.06
N THR A 216 -2.20 16.93 5.39
CA THR A 216 -2.11 16.76 3.93
C THR A 216 -0.92 15.90 3.53
N LEU A 217 -1.07 15.18 2.41
CA LEU A 217 0.03 14.57 1.66
C LEU A 217 -0.07 14.99 0.20
N GLN A 218 1.02 15.49 -0.33
CA GLN A 218 1.13 15.92 -1.72
C GLN A 218 2.13 15.03 -2.46
N PHE A 219 1.74 14.61 -3.66
CA PHE A 219 2.55 13.76 -4.52
C PHE A 219 2.22 14.01 -6.00
N ASP A 220 3.01 13.46 -6.91
CA ASP A 220 2.80 13.62 -8.36
C ASP A 220 1.49 12.93 -8.79
N ALA A 221 0.60 13.69 -9.44
CA ALA A 221 -0.69 13.22 -9.92
C ALA A 221 -0.59 12.08 -10.95
N ALA A 222 0.55 11.90 -11.61
CA ALA A 222 0.77 10.79 -12.54
C ALA A 222 0.57 9.42 -11.90
N TYR A 223 0.82 9.28 -10.58
CA TYR A 223 0.55 8.03 -9.86
C TYR A 223 -0.92 7.67 -9.82
N LEU A 224 -1.84 8.64 -9.89
CA LEU A 224 -3.28 8.37 -9.84
C LEU A 224 -3.79 7.57 -11.04
N ALA A 225 -3.12 7.69 -12.19
CA ALA A 225 -3.49 6.95 -13.41
C ALA A 225 -2.92 5.53 -13.45
N LEU A 226 -2.09 5.12 -12.47
CA LEU A 226 -1.50 3.80 -12.48
C LEU A 226 -2.53 2.72 -12.12
N PRO A 227 -2.54 1.57 -12.86
CA PRO A 227 -3.42 0.46 -12.55
C PRO A 227 -3.03 -0.22 -11.23
N LEU A 228 -4.01 -0.78 -10.54
CA LEU A 228 -3.75 -1.60 -9.36
C LEU A 228 -3.03 -2.88 -9.76
N ARG A 229 -2.05 -3.29 -8.94
CA ARG A 229 -1.21 -4.48 -9.15
C ARG A 229 -1.49 -5.59 -8.14
N ARG A 230 -2.34 -5.35 -7.17
CA ARG A 230 -2.69 -6.27 -6.10
C ARG A 230 -4.08 -6.85 -6.33
N GLY A 231 -4.23 -8.12 -5.95
CA GLY A 231 -5.49 -8.83 -6.01
C GLY A 231 -5.94 -9.30 -4.63
N GLU A 232 -7.04 -10.02 -4.57
CA GLU A 232 -7.63 -10.54 -3.32
C GLU A 232 -6.66 -11.47 -2.55
N LYS A 233 -5.83 -12.25 -3.27
CA LYS A 233 -4.80 -13.10 -2.64
C LYS A 233 -3.75 -12.25 -1.91
N ASP A 234 -3.29 -11.16 -2.56
CA ASP A 234 -2.31 -10.26 -1.95
C ASP A 234 -2.90 -9.53 -0.76
N LEU A 235 -4.17 -9.12 -0.85
CA LEU A 235 -4.88 -8.46 0.24
C LEU A 235 -4.99 -9.38 1.46
N ARG A 236 -5.36 -10.65 1.28
CA ARG A 236 -5.42 -11.62 2.37
C ARG A 236 -4.07 -11.81 3.07
N LEU A 237 -2.99 -11.88 2.29
CA LEU A 237 -1.63 -11.98 2.86
C LEU A 237 -1.23 -10.70 3.62
N MET A 238 -1.60 -9.53 3.10
CA MET A 238 -1.33 -8.26 3.77
C MET A 238 -2.08 -8.15 5.10
N LEU A 239 -3.35 -8.53 5.14
CA LEU A 239 -4.19 -8.44 6.33
C LEU A 239 -3.85 -9.47 7.43
N GLN A 240 -3.01 -10.47 7.13
CA GLN A 240 -2.46 -11.37 8.18
C GLN A 240 -1.51 -10.63 9.13
N ARG A 241 -0.99 -9.48 8.73
CA ARG A 241 -0.16 -8.61 9.56
C ARG A 241 -0.91 -7.30 9.80
N ALA A 242 -1.14 -6.97 11.06
CA ALA A 242 -1.66 -5.66 11.39
C ALA A 242 -0.61 -4.60 11.05
N LEU A 243 -0.98 -3.55 10.33
CA LEU A 243 -0.16 -2.37 10.07
C LEU A 243 1.23 -2.55 9.39
N PRO A 244 1.48 -3.53 8.49
CA PRO A 244 2.77 -3.57 7.79
C PRO A 244 2.97 -2.34 6.88
N ILE A 245 1.87 -1.80 6.36
CA ILE A 245 1.83 -0.70 5.38
C ILE A 245 2.22 0.65 6.00
N PRO A 246 1.63 1.11 7.14
CA PRO A 246 2.00 2.39 7.72
C PRO A 246 3.39 2.41 8.35
N VAL A 247 3.92 1.25 8.76
CA VAL A 247 5.15 1.17 9.52
C VAL A 247 6.38 0.96 8.64
N ARG A 248 6.26 0.23 7.52
CA ARG A 248 7.38 -0.06 6.60
C ARG A 248 7.15 0.61 5.24
N PRO A 249 7.91 1.66 4.91
CA PRO A 249 7.76 2.36 3.63
C PRO A 249 8.22 1.48 2.46
N TYR A 250 7.55 1.60 1.33
CA TYR A 250 8.02 1.06 0.05
C TYR A 250 9.38 1.69 -0.32
N ARG A 251 10.34 0.86 -0.75
CA ARG A 251 11.72 1.32 -1.02
C ARG A 251 11.95 1.74 -2.47
N ARG A 252 11.22 1.15 -3.43
CA ARG A 252 11.44 1.38 -4.87
C ARG A 252 10.30 2.16 -5.47
N ASP A 253 10.65 3.26 -6.11
CA ASP A 253 9.77 3.95 -7.04
C ASP A 253 9.76 3.17 -8.34
N ARG A 254 8.59 2.89 -8.89
CA ARG A 254 8.40 2.15 -10.15
C ARG A 254 7.51 2.91 -11.12
N LEU A 255 7.43 4.22 -10.99
CA LEU A 255 6.57 5.04 -11.84
C LEU A 255 6.88 4.83 -13.32
N LEU A 256 8.16 4.86 -13.70
CA LEU A 256 8.56 4.66 -15.08
C LEU A 256 8.26 3.24 -15.58
N VAL A 257 8.50 2.22 -14.76
CA VAL A 257 8.12 0.83 -15.06
C VAL A 257 6.64 0.73 -15.39
N GLN A 258 5.78 1.39 -14.61
CA GLN A 258 4.34 1.37 -14.85
C GLN A 258 3.94 2.17 -16.10
N GLN A 259 4.54 3.34 -16.30
CA GLN A 259 4.32 4.15 -17.52
C GLN A 259 4.74 3.38 -18.78
N VAL A 260 5.90 2.71 -18.74
CA VAL A 260 6.36 1.85 -19.86
C VAL A 260 5.40 0.70 -20.11
N ARG A 261 4.88 0.02 -19.08
CA ARG A 261 3.88 -1.04 -19.23
C ARG A 261 2.60 -0.53 -19.89
N GLN A 262 2.10 0.63 -19.47
CA GLN A 262 0.92 1.25 -20.08
C GLN A 262 1.18 1.60 -21.57
N ALA A 263 2.33 2.21 -21.87
CA ALA A 263 2.72 2.54 -23.23
C ALA A 263 2.77 1.29 -24.12
N LEU A 264 3.40 0.21 -23.65
CA LEU A 264 3.47 -1.08 -24.36
C LEU A 264 2.09 -1.73 -24.56
N GLY A 265 1.20 -1.60 -23.59
CA GLY A 265 -0.17 -2.12 -23.68
C GLY A 265 -1.07 -1.34 -24.62
N ASN A 266 -1.05 0.00 -24.50
CA ASN A 266 -1.96 0.89 -25.24
C ASN A 266 -1.46 1.25 -26.64
N HIS A 267 -0.12 1.33 -26.84
CA HIS A 267 0.54 1.77 -28.07
C HIS A 267 1.55 0.73 -28.61
N PRO A 268 1.15 -0.54 -28.83
CA PRO A 268 2.09 -1.60 -29.18
C PRO A 268 2.82 -1.37 -30.50
N GLN A 269 2.20 -0.63 -31.44
CA GLN A 269 2.80 -0.32 -32.75
C GLN A 269 3.90 0.76 -32.62
N GLU A 270 3.71 1.73 -31.76
CA GLU A 270 4.68 2.81 -31.53
C GLU A 270 5.83 2.34 -30.62
N CYS A 271 5.55 1.40 -29.72
CA CYS A 271 6.48 0.88 -28.72
C CYS A 271 7.30 -0.35 -29.17
N HIS A 272 7.43 -0.59 -30.49
CA HIS A 272 8.17 -1.76 -31.01
C HIS A 272 9.66 -1.74 -30.65
N ASN A 273 10.29 -0.58 -30.48
CA ASN A 273 11.68 -0.41 -30.05
C ASN A 273 11.82 0.52 -28.83
N ALA A 274 13.03 0.78 -28.38
CA ALA A 274 13.30 1.66 -27.24
C ALA A 274 13.05 3.14 -27.53
N GLU A 275 13.27 3.52 -28.79
CA GLU A 275 13.08 4.89 -29.24
C GLU A 275 11.61 5.30 -29.24
N GLY A 276 10.73 4.42 -29.74
CA GLY A 276 9.27 4.66 -29.72
C GLY A 276 8.74 4.81 -28.29
N VAL A 277 9.17 3.95 -27.35
CA VAL A 277 8.81 4.07 -25.94
C VAL A 277 9.34 5.39 -25.34
N ALA A 278 10.60 5.73 -25.62
CA ALA A 278 11.24 6.94 -25.10
C ALA A 278 10.54 8.22 -25.60
N ASN A 279 10.19 8.26 -26.89
CA ASN A 279 9.46 9.36 -27.52
C ASN A 279 8.07 9.54 -26.89
N LEU A 280 7.34 8.44 -26.69
CA LEU A 280 6.00 8.46 -26.10
C LEU A 280 6.03 8.98 -24.64
N LEU A 281 7.10 8.68 -23.92
CA LEU A 281 7.28 9.10 -22.52
C LEU A 281 8.09 10.40 -22.38
N HIS A 282 8.45 11.08 -23.50
CA HIS A 282 9.20 12.31 -23.52
C HIS A 282 10.55 12.24 -22.79
N VAL A 283 11.23 11.10 -22.88
CA VAL A 283 12.59 10.90 -22.31
C VAL A 283 13.57 10.45 -23.38
N SER A 284 14.89 10.55 -23.12
CA SER A 284 15.89 9.92 -24.00
C SER A 284 15.94 8.41 -23.78
N THR A 285 16.35 7.65 -24.81
CA THR A 285 16.57 6.17 -24.68
C THR A 285 17.58 5.83 -23.58
N ARG A 286 18.62 6.67 -23.41
CA ARG A 286 19.59 6.53 -22.32
C ARG A 286 18.94 6.71 -20.95
N THR A 287 18.10 7.73 -20.80
CA THR A 287 17.35 7.98 -19.56
C THR A 287 16.38 6.84 -19.26
N LEU A 288 15.64 6.39 -20.28
CA LEU A 288 14.73 5.25 -20.18
C LEU A 288 15.44 3.99 -19.61
N HIS A 289 16.55 3.58 -20.24
CA HIS A 289 17.29 2.39 -19.80
C HIS A 289 17.90 2.54 -18.41
N ARG A 290 18.47 3.72 -18.10
CA ARG A 290 19.04 4.00 -16.78
C ARG A 290 17.99 3.92 -15.68
N GLN A 291 16.86 4.64 -15.85
CA GLN A 291 15.81 4.66 -14.84
C GLN A 291 15.12 3.29 -14.69
N LEU A 292 14.86 2.57 -15.78
CA LEU A 292 14.34 1.20 -15.68
C LEU A 292 15.29 0.30 -14.88
N LYS A 293 16.61 0.42 -15.10
CA LYS A 293 17.60 -0.32 -14.33
C LYS A 293 17.56 0.06 -12.83
N ASP A 294 17.47 1.36 -12.54
CA ASP A 294 17.40 1.86 -11.16
C ASP A 294 16.11 1.36 -10.47
N GLU A 295 15.01 1.24 -11.21
CA GLU A 295 13.74 0.65 -10.75
C GLU A 295 13.75 -0.89 -10.73
N GLY A 296 14.88 -1.52 -11.13
CA GLY A 296 15.09 -2.97 -11.13
C GLY A 296 14.39 -3.71 -12.27
N ALA A 297 14.17 -3.04 -13.40
CA ALA A 297 13.53 -3.60 -14.59
C ALA A 297 14.38 -3.43 -15.86
N SER A 298 13.98 -4.10 -16.93
CA SER A 298 14.51 -3.89 -18.28
C SER A 298 13.37 -3.75 -19.28
N LEU A 299 13.57 -2.96 -20.33
CA LEU A 299 12.55 -2.79 -21.37
C LEU A 299 12.15 -4.11 -22.02
N GLN A 300 13.12 -5.02 -22.24
CA GLN A 300 12.83 -6.33 -22.81
C GLN A 300 11.98 -7.17 -21.86
N GLY A 301 12.30 -7.20 -20.57
CA GLY A 301 11.50 -7.91 -19.56
C GLY A 301 10.07 -7.39 -19.51
N LEU A 302 9.88 -6.06 -19.53
CA LEU A 302 8.54 -5.46 -19.55
C LEU A 302 7.76 -5.79 -20.81
N LYS A 303 8.42 -5.81 -21.98
CA LYS A 303 7.79 -6.27 -23.23
C LYS A 303 7.33 -7.72 -23.14
N ASP A 304 8.15 -8.58 -22.57
CA ASP A 304 7.84 -9.99 -22.42
C ASP A 304 6.69 -10.21 -21.44
N GLU A 305 6.64 -9.46 -20.33
CA GLU A 305 5.54 -9.50 -19.38
C GLU A 305 4.21 -9.06 -20.01
N VAL A 306 4.20 -7.91 -20.69
CA VAL A 306 2.99 -7.39 -21.35
C VAL A 306 2.48 -8.34 -22.47
N ARG A 307 3.42 -8.91 -23.25
CA ARG A 307 3.09 -9.90 -24.29
C ARG A 307 2.51 -11.18 -23.69
N LEU A 308 3.09 -11.66 -22.58
CA LEU A 308 2.61 -12.85 -21.90
C LEU A 308 1.20 -12.63 -21.33
N GLU A 309 0.95 -11.50 -20.67
CA GLU A 309 -0.35 -11.15 -20.12
C GLU A 309 -1.43 -11.13 -21.22
N ARG A 310 -1.14 -10.44 -22.34
CA ARG A 310 -2.02 -10.38 -23.49
C ARG A 310 -2.23 -11.73 -24.17
N ALA A 311 -1.17 -12.55 -24.23
CA ALA A 311 -1.26 -13.91 -24.78
C ALA A 311 -2.18 -14.79 -23.93
N ARG A 312 -2.03 -14.76 -22.60
CA ARG A 312 -2.89 -15.50 -21.67
C ARG A 312 -4.36 -15.11 -21.81
N ASP A 313 -4.64 -13.80 -21.87
CA ASP A 313 -6.02 -13.31 -22.05
C ASP A 313 -6.62 -13.80 -23.38
N LEU A 314 -5.89 -13.69 -24.48
CA LEU A 314 -6.35 -14.18 -25.79
C LEU A 314 -6.53 -15.70 -25.83
N LEU A 315 -5.65 -16.46 -25.21
CA LEU A 315 -5.75 -17.93 -25.14
C LEU A 315 -6.92 -18.39 -24.29
N TYR A 316 -7.23 -17.67 -23.22
CA TYR A 316 -8.33 -17.98 -22.32
C TYR A 316 -9.70 -17.54 -22.89
N ARG A 317 -9.78 -16.33 -23.47
CA ARG A 317 -11.06 -15.71 -23.87
C ARG A 317 -11.41 -15.90 -25.34
N SER A 318 -10.53 -16.48 -26.17
CA SER A 318 -10.80 -16.60 -27.59
C SER A 318 -10.37 -17.95 -28.17
N THR A 319 -11.06 -18.35 -29.24
CA THR A 319 -10.75 -19.53 -30.08
C THR A 319 -9.86 -19.19 -31.27
N LYS A 320 -9.22 -17.99 -31.30
CA LYS A 320 -8.38 -17.55 -32.43
C LYS A 320 -7.28 -18.59 -32.73
N PRO A 321 -6.95 -18.84 -34.01
CA PRO A 321 -5.80 -19.66 -34.40
C PRO A 321 -4.49 -19.13 -33.77
N MET A 322 -3.55 -20.04 -33.44
CA MET A 322 -2.28 -19.67 -32.81
C MET A 322 -1.50 -18.62 -33.59
N LYS A 323 -1.54 -18.70 -34.93
CA LYS A 323 -0.92 -17.69 -35.80
C LYS A 323 -1.47 -16.29 -35.57
N GLN A 324 -2.80 -16.17 -35.36
CA GLN A 324 -3.45 -14.88 -35.06
C GLN A 324 -3.15 -14.38 -33.67
N VAL A 325 -3.07 -15.29 -32.69
CA VAL A 325 -2.64 -14.94 -31.32
C VAL A 325 -1.20 -14.44 -31.35
N ALA A 326 -0.28 -15.14 -32.02
CA ALA A 326 1.11 -14.73 -32.19
C ALA A 326 1.24 -13.32 -32.78
N ALA A 327 0.53 -13.05 -33.86
CA ALA A 327 0.49 -11.73 -34.49
C ALA A 327 -0.09 -10.63 -33.56
N ALA A 328 -1.18 -10.92 -32.84
CA ALA A 328 -1.82 -10.00 -31.92
C ALA A 328 -0.94 -9.61 -30.73
N VAL A 329 0.01 -10.48 -30.32
CA VAL A 329 0.97 -10.18 -29.24
C VAL A 329 2.33 -9.72 -29.76
N GLY A 330 2.43 -9.41 -31.07
CA GLY A 330 3.61 -8.78 -31.67
C GLY A 330 4.73 -9.73 -32.08
N PHE A 331 4.40 -11.00 -32.41
CA PHE A 331 5.35 -11.95 -33.00
C PHE A 331 5.12 -12.09 -34.51
N GLN A 332 6.20 -12.13 -35.29
CA GLN A 332 6.14 -12.33 -36.74
C GLN A 332 5.84 -13.77 -37.15
N SER A 333 6.11 -14.73 -36.27
CA SER A 333 5.85 -16.14 -36.54
C SER A 333 5.31 -16.88 -35.30
N GLU A 334 4.47 -17.88 -35.58
CA GLU A 334 3.93 -18.78 -34.54
C GLU A 334 5.07 -19.56 -33.85
N LYS A 335 6.12 -19.94 -34.57
CA LYS A 335 7.29 -20.66 -34.01
C LYS A 335 8.01 -19.83 -32.96
N SER A 336 8.25 -18.53 -33.22
CA SER A 336 8.87 -17.62 -32.26
C SER A 336 7.98 -17.36 -31.03
N PHE A 337 6.67 -17.23 -31.24
CA PHE A 337 5.70 -17.11 -30.16
C PHE A 337 5.68 -18.36 -29.26
N ASN A 338 5.59 -19.56 -29.84
CA ASN A 338 5.58 -20.82 -29.10
C ASN A 338 6.83 -20.98 -28.24
N ARG A 339 8.02 -20.64 -28.79
CA ARG A 339 9.29 -20.68 -28.04
C ARG A 339 9.30 -19.70 -26.88
N ALA A 340 8.90 -18.45 -27.09
CA ALA A 340 8.85 -17.42 -26.06
C ALA A 340 7.84 -17.78 -24.96
N PHE A 341 6.62 -18.19 -25.35
CA PHE A 341 5.59 -18.57 -24.39
C PHE A 341 6.02 -19.75 -23.51
N ARG A 342 6.68 -20.76 -24.10
CA ARG A 342 7.23 -21.88 -23.35
C ARG A 342 8.36 -21.45 -22.40
N GLN A 343 9.19 -20.52 -22.82
CA GLN A 343 10.24 -19.94 -21.96
C GLN A 343 9.65 -19.20 -20.77
N TRP A 344 8.53 -18.48 -20.96
CA TRP A 344 7.89 -17.69 -19.93
C TRP A 344 7.03 -18.52 -18.94
N THR A 345 6.44 -19.62 -19.42
CA THR A 345 5.39 -20.37 -18.66
C THR A 345 5.75 -21.82 -18.37
N GLY A 346 6.80 -22.36 -18.99
CA GLY A 346 7.14 -23.78 -18.93
C GLY A 346 6.27 -24.69 -19.83
N THR A 347 5.16 -24.19 -20.39
CA THR A 347 4.22 -24.97 -21.21
C THR A 347 4.00 -24.36 -22.59
N THR A 348 3.36 -25.10 -23.51
CA THR A 348 3.02 -24.55 -24.83
C THR A 348 1.71 -23.79 -24.79
N PRO A 349 1.49 -22.79 -25.69
CA PRO A 349 0.20 -22.07 -25.78
C PRO A 349 -1.00 -22.99 -26.01
N ALA A 350 -0.82 -24.09 -26.76
CA ALA A 350 -1.89 -25.07 -27.02
C ALA A 350 -2.29 -25.80 -25.75
N LYS A 351 -1.33 -26.31 -24.96
CA LYS A 351 -1.60 -26.95 -23.66
C LYS A 351 -2.20 -25.99 -22.66
N PHE A 352 -1.72 -24.73 -22.63
CA PHE A 352 -2.28 -23.68 -21.76
C PHE A 352 -3.76 -23.43 -22.09
N ARG A 353 -4.15 -23.42 -23.39
CA ARG A 353 -5.54 -23.22 -23.83
C ARG A 353 -6.44 -24.41 -23.46
N SER A 354 -5.94 -25.66 -23.53
CA SER A 354 -6.71 -26.87 -23.18
C SER A 354 -6.90 -27.06 -21.67
N GLY A 355 -6.20 -26.29 -20.84
CA GLY A 355 -6.28 -26.42 -19.38
C GLY A 355 -5.38 -27.53 -18.80
N ASP A 356 -4.52 -28.13 -19.61
CA ASP A 356 -3.59 -29.21 -19.24
C ASP A 356 -2.20 -28.69 -18.76
N GLY A 357 -2.15 -27.50 -18.18
CA GLY A 357 -0.91 -26.86 -17.78
C GLY A 357 -0.86 -26.44 -16.32
#